data_8b458fa73793e0eac78d6b56f5f0162f
#
_entry.id   8b458fa73793e0eac78d6b56f5f0162f
#
_cell.length_a   1.000
_cell.length_b   1.000
_cell.length_c   1.000
_cell.angle_alpha   90.00
_cell.angle_beta   90.00
_cell.angle_gamma   90.00
#
_symmetry.space_group_name_H-M   'P 1'
#
loop_
_entity.id
_entity.type
_entity.pdbx_description
1 polymer ?
#
loop_
_entity_poly.entity_id
_entity_poly.type
_entity_poly.pdbx_seq_one_letter_code
_entity_poly.pdbx_strand_id
1 'polypeptide(L)'
;MTEIASVEVTVWVPASPPEVFGFFTDPDRYVRWMGSEAELEPVPGGVYRVRMADGFSAAGRFLAVEPPHLVVFSWGFADDEAASRTKHAGGEPGRAGAGADADAGPGASAMPAGSTRVTVTLLDEDGGTRLTLRHENLPSESLREGHDVAWNTYLPRLAVRAAGGDPGPDPHA
;
A
#
# COMPACT_ATOMS: atom_id res chain seq x y z
N MET A 1 14.05 22.62 10.97
CA MET A 1 12.77 22.12 10.78
C MET A 1 12.72 21.03 9.76
N THR A 2 12.20 19.95 10.15
CA THR A 2 12.18 18.82 9.29
C THR A 2 10.95 18.84 8.41
N GLU A 3 11.19 18.69 7.14
CA GLU A 3 10.11 18.66 6.23
C GLU A 3 9.58 17.27 6.11
N ILE A 4 8.30 17.10 6.27
CA ILE A 4 7.70 15.80 6.14
C ILE A 4 7.52 15.50 4.66
N ALA A 5 8.13 14.45 4.21
CA ALA A 5 8.06 14.08 2.81
C ALA A 5 6.70 13.47 2.47
N SER A 6 6.17 13.83 1.33
CA SER A 6 4.90 13.30 0.89
C SER A 6 4.92 13.03 -0.61
N VAL A 7 3.99 12.17 -1.03
CA VAL A 7 3.80 11.83 -2.44
C VAL A 7 2.33 12.10 -2.76
N GLU A 8 2.08 12.67 -3.92
CA GLU A 8 0.70 12.85 -4.35
C GLU A 8 0.60 12.43 -5.80
N VAL A 9 -0.33 11.52 -6.08
CA VAL A 9 -0.53 11.01 -7.43
C VAL A 9 -2.01 11.10 -7.75
N THR A 10 -2.33 11.59 -8.94
CA THR A 10 -3.70 11.70 -9.39
C THR A 10 -3.86 10.91 -10.69
N VAL A 11 -4.90 10.07 -10.75
CA VAL A 11 -5.20 9.35 -11.97
C VAL A 11 -6.70 9.42 -12.23
N TRP A 12 -7.09 9.33 -13.49
CA TRP A 12 -8.49 9.21 -13.83
C TRP A 12 -8.81 7.74 -14.06
N VAL A 13 -9.90 7.27 -13.46
CA VAL A 13 -10.28 5.87 -13.52
C VAL A 13 -11.64 5.76 -14.22
N PRO A 14 -11.76 4.94 -15.25
CA PRO A 14 -13.03 4.83 -15.99
C PRO A 14 -14.05 3.94 -15.28
N ALA A 15 -14.38 4.28 -14.05
CA ALA A 15 -15.37 3.57 -13.25
C ALA A 15 -15.91 4.54 -12.23
N SER A 16 -17.09 4.27 -11.72
CA SER A 16 -17.74 5.17 -10.77
C SER A 16 -17.01 5.17 -9.42
N PRO A 17 -17.14 6.23 -8.64
CA PRO A 17 -16.52 6.25 -7.31
C PRO A 17 -16.86 5.05 -6.43
N PRO A 18 -18.11 4.57 -6.37
CA PRO A 18 -18.37 3.36 -5.58
C PRO A 18 -17.58 2.15 -6.04
N GLU A 19 -17.41 2.00 -7.34
CA GLU A 19 -16.62 0.89 -7.86
C GLU A 19 -15.16 1.03 -7.49
N VAL A 20 -14.62 2.22 -7.69
CA VAL A 20 -13.22 2.46 -7.36
C VAL A 20 -12.99 2.28 -5.87
N PHE A 21 -13.94 2.74 -5.06
CA PHE A 21 -13.85 2.61 -3.62
C PHE A 21 -13.69 1.14 -3.22
N GLY A 22 -14.38 0.25 -3.91
CA GLY A 22 -14.27 -1.17 -3.64
C GLY A 22 -12.87 -1.73 -3.87
N PHE A 23 -12.11 -1.14 -4.77
CA PHE A 23 -10.73 -1.59 -4.99
C PHE A 23 -9.82 -1.29 -3.81
N PHE A 24 -10.26 -0.42 -2.90
CA PHE A 24 -9.49 -0.10 -1.70
C PHE A 24 -10.04 -0.77 -0.44
N THR A 25 -11.26 -1.31 -0.50
CA THR A 25 -11.91 -1.83 0.70
C THR A 25 -12.26 -3.29 0.62
N ASP A 26 -12.26 -3.87 -0.57
CA ASP A 26 -12.58 -5.28 -0.75
C ASP A 26 -11.26 -6.03 -0.98
N PRO A 27 -10.92 -7.00 -0.12
CA PRO A 27 -9.64 -7.71 -0.27
C PRO A 27 -9.48 -8.39 -1.63
N ASP A 28 -10.56 -8.98 -2.14
CA ASP A 28 -10.47 -9.67 -3.42
C ASP A 28 -10.22 -8.71 -4.57
N ARG A 29 -10.73 -7.50 -4.46
CA ARG A 29 -10.50 -6.51 -5.48
C ARG A 29 -9.16 -5.83 -5.33
N TYR A 30 -8.71 -5.64 -4.09
CA TYR A 30 -7.44 -4.99 -3.85
C TYR A 30 -6.30 -5.75 -4.53
N VAL A 31 -6.30 -7.06 -4.37
CA VAL A 31 -5.20 -7.85 -4.92
C VAL A 31 -5.22 -7.96 -6.44
N ARG A 32 -6.23 -7.44 -7.07
CA ARG A 32 -6.26 -7.42 -8.54
C ARG A 32 -5.34 -6.38 -9.11
N TRP A 33 -4.97 -5.38 -8.32
CA TRP A 33 -4.08 -4.33 -8.81
C TRP A 33 -2.81 -4.20 -8.00
N MET A 34 -2.78 -4.75 -6.79
CA MET A 34 -1.60 -4.61 -5.95
C MET A 34 -1.55 -5.71 -4.91
N GLY A 35 -0.41 -6.39 -4.84
CA GLY A 35 -0.19 -7.41 -3.83
C GLY A 35 -0.78 -8.75 -4.19
N SER A 36 -0.55 -9.73 -3.31
CA SER A 36 -1.02 -11.10 -3.51
C SER A 36 -2.08 -11.52 -2.51
N GLU A 37 -2.11 -10.89 -1.35
CA GLU A 37 -3.10 -11.17 -0.31
C GLU A 37 -3.44 -9.88 0.39
N ALA A 38 -4.68 -9.73 0.79
CA ALA A 38 -5.09 -8.55 1.52
C ALA A 38 -6.04 -8.92 2.63
N GLU A 39 -5.88 -8.24 3.75
CA GLU A 39 -6.79 -8.37 4.88
C GLU A 39 -7.25 -6.96 5.19
N LEU A 40 -8.52 -6.69 4.93
CA LEU A 40 -9.04 -5.34 5.05
C LEU A 40 -10.33 -5.33 5.84
N GLU A 41 -10.33 -4.51 6.88
CA GLU A 41 -11.53 -4.30 7.66
C GLU A 41 -11.87 -2.81 7.56
N PRO A 42 -12.65 -2.42 6.57
CA PRO A 42 -12.79 -1.00 6.21
C PRO A 42 -13.71 -0.23 7.14
N VAL A 43 -13.31 -0.14 8.36
CA VAL A 43 -14.00 0.69 9.37
C VAL A 43 -12.89 1.36 10.18
N PRO A 44 -13.17 2.52 10.77
CA PRO A 44 -12.15 3.19 11.56
C PRO A 44 -11.58 2.26 12.63
N GLY A 45 -10.28 2.14 12.66
CA GLY A 45 -9.60 1.23 13.58
C GLY A 45 -9.43 -0.19 13.04
N GLY A 46 -10.04 -0.50 11.91
CA GLY A 46 -9.95 -1.85 11.35
C GLY A 46 -8.62 -2.13 10.70
N VAL A 47 -8.34 -3.40 10.50
CA VAL A 47 -7.04 -3.81 10.01
C VAL A 47 -6.87 -3.46 8.53
N TYR A 48 -5.67 -3.03 8.17
CA TYR A 48 -5.25 -2.85 6.80
C TYR A 48 -3.94 -3.59 6.63
N ARG A 49 -3.92 -4.59 5.76
CA ARG A 49 -2.71 -5.37 5.56
C ARG A 49 -2.71 -5.93 4.15
N VAL A 50 -1.66 -5.68 3.42
CA VAL A 50 -1.52 -6.15 2.04
C VAL A 50 -0.17 -6.80 1.88
N ARG A 51 -0.16 -8.07 1.53
CA ARG A 51 1.08 -8.77 1.29
C ARG A 51 1.52 -8.51 -0.14
N MET A 52 2.70 -7.94 -0.27
CA MET A 52 3.23 -7.63 -1.59
C MET A 52 3.85 -8.87 -2.22
N ALA A 53 3.93 -8.86 -3.53
CA ALA A 53 4.44 -10.01 -4.25
C ALA A 53 5.88 -10.35 -3.90
N ASP A 54 6.65 -9.37 -3.47
CA ASP A 54 8.03 -9.60 -3.08
C ASP A 54 8.19 -10.10 -1.65
N GLY A 55 7.09 -10.33 -0.95
CA GLY A 55 7.14 -10.90 0.39
C GLY A 55 7.00 -9.92 1.52
N PHE A 56 7.07 -8.64 1.26
CA PHE A 56 6.84 -7.65 2.29
C PHE A 56 5.35 -7.41 2.45
N SER A 57 4.94 -7.01 3.64
CA SER A 57 3.55 -6.66 3.87
C SER A 57 3.44 -5.20 4.26
N ALA A 58 2.58 -4.50 3.56
CA ALA A 58 2.20 -3.16 3.98
C ALA A 58 1.11 -3.31 5.01
N ALA A 59 1.17 -2.54 6.08
CA ALA A 59 0.22 -2.73 7.17
C ALA A 59 -0.05 -1.45 7.92
N GLY A 60 -1.23 -1.37 8.47
CA GLY A 60 -1.66 -0.25 9.29
C GLY A 60 -3.10 -0.48 9.70
N ARG A 61 -3.84 0.61 9.82
CA ARG A 61 -5.25 0.55 10.17
C ARG A 61 -6.02 1.56 9.35
N PHE A 62 -7.28 1.29 9.12
CA PHE A 62 -8.15 2.29 8.53
C PHE A 62 -8.36 3.39 9.56
N LEU A 63 -8.25 4.63 9.11
CA LEU A 63 -8.42 5.79 9.97
C LEU A 63 -9.74 6.50 9.69
N ALA A 64 -10.16 6.53 8.43
CA ALA A 64 -11.43 7.11 8.04
C ALA A 64 -11.95 6.35 6.84
N VAL A 65 -13.23 6.06 6.83
CA VAL A 65 -13.87 5.39 5.71
C VAL A 65 -15.18 6.06 5.45
N GLU A 66 -15.26 6.83 4.36
CA GLU A 66 -16.46 7.58 4.01
C GLU A 66 -16.87 7.27 2.58
N PRO A 67 -17.61 6.20 2.37
CA PRO A 67 -17.96 5.79 1.03
C PRO A 67 -18.81 6.83 0.32
N PRO A 68 -18.64 6.98 -0.94
CA PRO A 68 -17.57 6.39 -1.77
C PRO A 68 -16.43 7.35 -2.04
N HIS A 69 -16.24 8.37 -1.24
CA HIS A 69 -15.37 9.49 -1.55
C HIS A 69 -14.05 9.52 -0.83
N LEU A 70 -13.95 8.87 0.32
CA LEU A 70 -12.74 9.02 1.11
C LEU A 70 -12.38 7.74 1.84
N VAL A 71 -11.11 7.36 1.74
CA VAL A 71 -10.57 6.32 2.59
C VAL A 71 -9.20 6.76 3.05
N VAL A 72 -8.93 6.64 4.34
CA VAL A 72 -7.63 6.99 4.91
C VAL A 72 -7.16 5.80 5.71
N PHE A 73 -5.92 5.41 5.51
CA PHE A 73 -5.35 4.33 6.29
C PHE A 73 -3.89 4.63 6.60
N SER A 74 -3.42 4.10 7.71
CA SER A 74 -2.02 4.22 8.02
C SER A 74 -1.26 3.13 7.28
N TRP A 75 0.02 3.34 7.07
CA TRP A 75 0.80 2.49 6.18
C TRP A 75 2.21 2.38 6.73
N GLY A 76 2.80 1.26 6.50
CA GLY A 76 4.18 0.99 6.84
C GLY A 76 4.43 -0.46 6.50
N PHE A 77 5.55 -1.00 6.95
CA PHE A 77 5.85 -2.39 6.65
C PHE A 77 5.73 -3.21 7.91
N ALA A 78 4.97 -4.29 7.80
CA ALA A 78 4.78 -5.19 8.92
C ALA A 78 6.00 -6.06 9.08
N ASP A 79 6.12 -6.61 10.27
CA ASP A 79 7.23 -7.45 10.60
C ASP A 79 6.99 -8.88 10.17
N ASP A 80 6.49 -9.03 8.97
CA ASP A 80 6.23 -10.35 8.41
C ASP A 80 7.51 -11.08 8.13
N GLU A 81 8.53 -10.34 7.87
CA GLU A 81 9.80 -10.93 7.65
C GLU A 81 10.25 -11.73 8.85
N ALA A 82 9.94 -11.23 10.01
CA ALA A 82 10.26 -11.95 11.23
C ALA A 82 9.49 -13.27 11.30
N ALA A 83 8.24 -13.21 10.93
CA ALA A 83 7.42 -14.41 10.94
C ALA A 83 7.94 -15.43 9.93
N SER A 84 8.30 -14.95 8.79
CA SER A 84 8.85 -15.82 7.76
C SER A 84 10.16 -16.44 8.20
N ARG A 85 10.97 -15.62 8.80
CA ARG A 85 12.22 -16.09 9.32
C ARG A 85 12.03 -17.15 10.36
N THR A 86 11.02 -17.00 11.17
CA THR A 86 10.73 -17.96 12.20
C THR A 86 10.38 -19.31 11.62
N LYS A 87 9.66 -19.30 10.54
CA LYS A 87 9.31 -20.55 9.91
C LYS A 87 10.50 -21.31 9.39
N HIS A 88 11.45 -20.57 8.90
CA HIS A 88 12.65 -21.18 8.37
C HIS A 88 13.70 -21.25 9.42
N ALA A 89 13.38 -20.73 10.52
CA ALA A 89 14.37 -20.44 11.46
C ALA A 89 15.07 -21.57 12.03
N GLY A 90 14.55 -22.68 11.91
CA GLY A 90 15.31 -23.72 12.44
C GLY A 90 16.75 -23.38 12.18
N GLY A 91 16.95 -22.61 11.23
CA GLY A 91 18.25 -22.46 10.79
C GLY A 91 19.25 -21.58 11.46
N GLU A 92 19.09 -20.37 11.35
CA GLU A 92 20.24 -19.50 11.52
C GLU A 92 19.99 -18.25 12.29
N PRO A 93 19.72 -18.38 13.51
CA PRO A 93 19.37 -17.19 14.27
C PRO A 93 20.45 -16.13 14.30
N GLY A 94 21.65 -16.54 14.51
CA GLY A 94 22.70 -15.58 14.62
C GLY A 94 22.98 -14.83 13.34
N ARG A 95 22.98 -15.57 12.29
CA ARG A 95 23.25 -14.99 11.04
C ARG A 95 22.18 -14.03 10.62
N ALA A 96 20.97 -14.44 10.85
CA ALA A 96 19.86 -13.60 10.48
C ALA A 96 19.97 -12.26 11.13
N GLY A 97 20.36 -12.24 12.34
CA GLY A 97 20.46 -10.99 13.03
C GLY A 97 21.44 -10.04 12.40
N ALA A 98 22.57 -10.55 12.09
CA ALA A 98 23.61 -9.71 11.55
C ALA A 98 23.30 -9.22 10.15
N GLY A 99 22.92 -10.11 9.33
CA GLY A 99 22.72 -9.73 7.96
C GLY A 99 21.51 -8.88 7.77
N ALA A 100 20.50 -9.19 8.50
CA ALA A 100 19.23 -8.51 8.29
C ALA A 100 19.34 -7.02 8.44
N ASP A 101 20.13 -6.59 9.33
CA ASP A 101 20.21 -5.17 9.55
C ASP A 101 20.63 -4.40 8.34
N ALA A 102 21.59 -4.88 7.65
CA ALA A 102 22.10 -4.17 6.54
C ALA A 102 21.14 -4.18 5.37
N ASP A 103 20.59 -5.31 5.12
CA ASP A 103 19.76 -5.42 3.95
C ASP A 103 18.36 -4.95 4.08
N ALA A 104 17.76 -5.34 5.13
CA ALA A 104 16.38 -5.02 5.28
C ALA A 104 16.20 -3.59 5.60
N GLY A 105 17.30 -2.99 5.91
CA GLY A 105 17.29 -1.68 6.41
C GLY A 105 16.24 -0.75 5.90
N PRO A 106 16.25 -0.45 4.66
CA PRO A 106 15.41 0.67 4.26
C PRO A 106 13.94 0.45 4.45
N GLY A 107 13.50 -0.74 4.41
CA GLY A 107 12.08 -0.97 4.49
C GLY A 107 11.53 -1.07 5.87
N ALA A 108 11.64 -2.24 6.42
CA ALA A 108 10.93 -2.58 7.62
C ALA A 108 11.27 -1.73 8.83
N SER A 109 12.54 -1.45 9.05
CA SER A 109 12.86 -0.70 10.26
C SER A 109 12.67 0.79 10.11
N ALA A 110 12.80 1.33 8.90
CA ALA A 110 12.65 2.76 8.71
C ALA A 110 11.20 3.18 8.64
N MET A 111 10.31 2.27 8.30
CA MET A 111 8.90 2.59 8.13
C MET A 111 8.05 1.53 8.79
N PRO A 112 7.96 1.55 10.12
CA PRO A 112 7.15 0.54 10.80
C PRO A 112 5.69 0.61 10.41
N ALA A 113 4.98 -0.49 10.60
CA ALA A 113 3.56 -0.55 10.29
C ALA A 113 2.84 0.61 10.95
N GLY A 114 1.99 1.26 10.18
CA GLY A 114 1.18 2.34 10.68
C GLY A 114 1.90 3.67 10.89
N SER A 115 3.16 3.78 10.48
CA SER A 115 3.93 4.99 10.75
C SER A 115 3.67 6.11 9.75
N THR A 116 3.08 5.84 8.61
CA THR A 116 2.76 6.85 7.62
C THR A 116 1.26 6.82 7.33
N ARG A 117 0.80 7.74 6.51
CA ARG A 117 -0.64 7.85 6.26
C ARG A 117 -0.91 8.00 4.78
N VAL A 118 -1.88 7.23 4.30
CA VAL A 118 -2.33 7.30 2.91
C VAL A 118 -3.76 7.80 2.90
N THR A 119 -4.01 8.82 2.12
CA THR A 119 -5.36 9.39 1.96
C THR A 119 -5.76 9.23 0.49
N VAL A 120 -6.90 8.60 0.26
CA VAL A 120 -7.42 8.42 -1.10
C VAL A 120 -8.73 9.16 -1.20
N THR A 121 -8.78 10.10 -2.14
CA THR A 121 -9.97 10.89 -2.39
C THR A 121 -10.52 10.54 -3.76
N LEU A 122 -11.82 10.32 -3.85
CA LEU A 122 -12.47 9.91 -5.10
C LEU A 122 -13.54 10.92 -5.45
N LEU A 123 -13.41 11.53 -6.62
CA LEU A 123 -14.36 12.52 -7.08
C LEU A 123 -14.93 12.10 -8.42
N ASP A 124 -16.24 12.31 -8.58
CA ASP A 124 -16.90 12.03 -9.83
C ASP A 124 -16.39 13.00 -10.88
N GLU A 125 -15.93 12.49 -11.99
CA GLU A 125 -15.40 13.37 -13.03
C GLU A 125 -15.49 12.71 -14.39
N ASP A 126 -16.17 13.39 -15.32
CA ASP A 126 -16.23 12.95 -16.73
C ASP A 126 -16.63 11.50 -16.92
N GLY A 127 -17.63 11.07 -16.18
CA GLY A 127 -18.13 9.72 -16.31
C GLY A 127 -17.29 8.66 -15.64
N GLY A 128 -16.29 9.09 -14.90
CA GLY A 128 -15.43 8.17 -14.15
C GLY A 128 -15.08 8.78 -12.80
N THR A 129 -13.88 8.51 -12.35
CA THR A 129 -13.45 8.98 -11.04
C THR A 129 -12.07 9.61 -11.14
N ARG A 130 -11.95 10.80 -10.56
CA ARG A 130 -10.62 11.35 -10.32
C ARG A 130 -10.15 10.82 -8.98
N LEU A 131 -9.11 10.03 -8.99
CA LEU A 131 -8.53 9.46 -7.80
C LEU A 131 -7.27 10.22 -7.45
N THR A 132 -7.22 10.77 -6.23
CA THR A 132 -6.01 11.41 -5.74
C THR A 132 -5.53 10.63 -4.53
N LEU A 133 -4.30 10.16 -4.56
CA LEU A 133 -3.70 9.46 -3.45
C LEU A 133 -2.57 10.31 -2.89
N ARG A 134 -2.61 10.54 -1.59
CA ARG A 134 -1.57 11.29 -0.92
C ARG A 134 -0.97 10.43 0.18
N HIS A 135 0.34 10.25 0.13
CA HIS A 135 1.05 9.46 1.12
C HIS A 135 1.96 10.39 1.89
N GLU A 136 1.72 10.51 3.19
CA GLU A 136 2.37 11.51 4.04
C GLU A 136 3.19 10.88 5.14
N ASN A 137 4.05 11.67 5.71
CA ASN A 137 4.89 11.30 6.85
C ASN A 137 5.97 10.30 6.48
N LEU A 138 6.42 10.35 5.22
CA LEU A 138 7.50 9.48 4.80
C LEU A 138 8.80 9.95 5.45
N PRO A 139 9.56 9.05 6.05
CA PRO A 139 10.69 9.45 6.89
C PRO A 139 11.93 9.94 6.17
N SER A 140 12.01 9.75 4.87
CA SER A 140 13.19 10.21 4.15
C SER A 140 12.85 10.49 2.69
N GLU A 141 13.71 11.23 2.05
CA GLU A 141 13.53 11.53 0.64
C GLU A 141 13.65 10.26 -0.19
N SER A 142 14.52 9.38 0.21
CA SER A 142 14.69 8.11 -0.49
C SER A 142 13.40 7.28 -0.46
N LEU A 143 12.75 7.23 0.70
CA LEU A 143 11.49 6.50 0.80
C LEU A 143 10.39 7.21 0.05
N ARG A 144 10.41 8.54 0.02
CA ARG A 144 9.45 9.29 -0.75
C ARG A 144 9.57 8.96 -2.24
N GLU A 145 10.79 8.96 -2.74
CA GLU A 145 11.00 8.66 -4.15
C GLU A 145 10.57 7.23 -4.49
N GLY A 146 10.89 6.30 -3.62
CA GLY A 146 10.49 4.92 -3.85
C GLY A 146 8.98 4.73 -3.88
N HIS A 147 8.28 5.43 -3.00
CA HIS A 147 6.83 5.33 -2.97
C HIS A 147 6.18 6.10 -4.10
N ASP A 148 6.82 7.17 -4.56
CA ASP A 148 6.33 7.89 -5.72
C ASP A 148 6.34 6.96 -6.94
N VAL A 149 7.45 6.27 -7.14
CA VAL A 149 7.55 5.31 -8.23
C VAL A 149 6.52 4.20 -8.06
N ALA A 150 6.37 3.68 -6.85
CA ALA A 150 5.46 2.59 -6.59
C ALA A 150 4.01 2.99 -6.87
N TRP A 151 3.58 4.14 -6.36
CA TRP A 151 2.21 4.55 -6.59
C TRP A 151 1.94 4.86 -8.07
N ASN A 152 2.92 5.43 -8.75
CA ASN A 152 2.79 5.68 -10.18
C ASN A 152 2.81 4.39 -10.99
N THR A 153 3.29 3.32 -10.41
CA THR A 153 3.25 2.01 -11.04
C THR A 153 1.93 1.31 -10.79
N TYR A 154 1.46 1.36 -9.55
CA TYR A 154 0.29 0.57 -9.15
C TYR A 154 -1.05 1.23 -9.48
N LEU A 155 -1.16 2.54 -9.35
CA LEU A 155 -2.46 3.18 -9.61
C LEU A 155 -2.94 3.03 -11.04
N PRO A 156 -2.08 3.10 -12.06
CA PRO A 156 -2.55 2.81 -13.41
C PRO A 156 -3.08 1.40 -13.57
N ARG A 157 -2.54 0.46 -12.81
CA ARG A 157 -3.03 -0.92 -12.83
C ARG A 157 -4.46 -1.00 -12.31
N LEU A 158 -4.76 -0.21 -11.29
CA LEU A 158 -6.13 -0.13 -10.77
C LEU A 158 -7.06 0.39 -11.85
N ALA A 159 -6.63 1.42 -12.57
CA ALA A 159 -7.46 1.99 -13.63
C ALA A 159 -7.74 0.95 -14.73
N VAL A 160 -6.74 0.15 -15.08
CA VAL A 160 -6.93 -0.89 -16.07
C VAL A 160 -7.93 -1.93 -15.58
N ARG A 161 -7.81 -2.36 -14.34
CA ARG A 161 -8.75 -3.34 -13.78
C ARG A 161 -10.16 -2.78 -13.70
N ALA A 162 -10.27 -1.52 -13.31
CA ALA A 162 -11.59 -0.88 -13.20
C ALA A 162 -12.26 -0.78 -14.55
N ALA A 163 -11.48 -0.72 -15.61
CA ALA A 163 -12.02 -0.69 -16.97
C ALA A 163 -12.33 -2.10 -17.50
N GLY A 164 -12.06 -3.11 -16.70
CA GLY A 164 -12.31 -4.49 -17.12
C GLY A 164 -11.12 -5.14 -17.79
N GLY A 165 -9.95 -4.50 -17.76
CA GLY A 165 -8.78 -5.02 -18.42
C GLY A 165 -7.85 -5.77 -17.49
N ASP A 166 -6.73 -6.17 -18.03
CA ASP A 166 -5.73 -6.93 -17.31
C ASP A 166 -4.40 -6.19 -17.37
N PRO A 167 -3.90 -5.65 -16.25
CA PRO A 167 -2.64 -4.90 -16.26
C PRO A 167 -1.39 -5.79 -16.30
N GLY A 168 -1.58 -7.10 -16.36
CA GLY A 168 -0.46 -8.01 -16.37
C GLY A 168 0.00 -8.37 -14.97
N PRO A 169 1.06 -9.16 -14.86
CA PRO A 169 1.54 -9.60 -13.54
C PRO A 169 2.07 -8.43 -12.73
N ASP A 170 2.11 -8.65 -11.43
CA ASP A 170 2.61 -7.63 -10.51
C ASP A 170 4.08 -7.37 -10.84
N PRO A 171 4.45 -6.11 -11.04
CA PRO A 171 5.83 -5.79 -11.42
C PRO A 171 6.86 -6.14 -10.37
N HIS A 172 6.42 -6.41 -9.14
CA HIS A 172 7.35 -6.79 -8.09
C HIS A 172 7.28 -8.29 -7.77
N ALA A 173 6.59 -9.04 -8.59
CA ALA A 173 6.49 -10.48 -8.37
C ALA A 173 7.80 -11.20 -8.71
#